data_fbed6394d89651935894ce6e32a28d09
#
_entry.id   fbed6394d89651935894ce6e32a28d09
#
_cell.length_a   1.000
_cell.length_b   1.000
_cell.length_c   1.000
_cell.angle_alpha   90.00
_cell.angle_beta   90.00
_cell.angle_gamma   90.00
#
_symmetry.space_group_name_H-M   'P 1'
#
loop_
_entity.id
_entity.type
_entity.pdbx_description
1 polymer ?
#
loop_
_entity_poly.entity_id
_entity_poly.type
_entity_poly.pdbx_seq_one_letter_code
_entity_poly.pdbx_strand_id
1 'polypeptide(L)'
;LALLLKNRLPAGSELSLYDIAPVTPGVAADLSHIPTDVKVKGFCGEDPSPALVGADVVLISAGVARKPGMDRSDLFNINAGIVKNLVEKCAASCPQALIGIITNPVNTTVAIAAEVLKKAGVYDKRRLFGVTTLDVIRGETFVAEAKGLNIDKIRVNVIGGHSGVTILPLLSQIEGASFTAEEAAAMTKRIQNAGTEVVEAKAGGGSATLSMGQAACRFGLSLIKGLQGEANVIECAYVEGNGEHATFFAQPVLLGKNGVESVLDYGKLSAFEQESMDSMLATLKADIQLGVDFVK
;
A
#
# COMPACT_ATOMS: atom_id res chain seq x y z
N LEU A 1 -0.52 -6.12 11.76
CA LEU A 1 -0.65 -4.66 11.63
C LEU A 1 -1.11 -4.04 12.97
N ALA A 2 -2.26 -4.43 13.51
CA ALA A 2 -2.85 -3.82 14.71
C ALA A 2 -1.89 -3.80 15.91
N LEU A 3 -1.18 -4.91 16.20
CA LEU A 3 -0.16 -4.98 17.25
C LEU A 3 0.97 -3.97 17.05
N LEU A 4 1.44 -3.80 15.81
CA LEU A 4 2.49 -2.83 15.51
C LEU A 4 2.00 -1.38 15.69
N LEU A 5 0.77 -1.10 15.27
CA LEU A 5 0.16 0.23 15.46
C LEU A 5 -0.10 0.51 16.94
N LYS A 6 -0.62 -0.46 17.71
CA LYS A 6 -0.81 -0.31 19.16
C LYS A 6 0.48 0.11 19.89
N ASN A 7 1.63 -0.39 19.44
CA ASN A 7 2.91 -0.11 20.07
C ASN A 7 3.61 1.17 19.54
N ARG A 8 3.21 1.67 18.37
CA ARG A 8 3.96 2.73 17.67
C ARG A 8 3.17 4.00 17.39
N LEU A 9 1.86 3.98 17.51
CA LEU A 9 1.03 5.19 17.36
C LEU A 9 1.41 6.22 18.43
N PRO A 10 1.30 7.51 18.12
CA PRO A 10 1.48 8.56 19.11
C PRO A 10 0.55 8.39 20.32
N ALA A 11 1.01 8.79 21.50
CA ALA A 11 0.20 8.80 22.71
C ALA A 11 -1.11 9.57 22.49
N GLY A 12 -2.20 9.06 23.04
CA GLY A 12 -3.54 9.64 22.89
C GLY A 12 -4.26 9.29 21.59
N SER A 13 -3.62 8.50 20.68
CA SER A 13 -4.28 8.00 19.47
C SER A 13 -5.38 7.01 19.80
N GLU A 14 -6.36 6.91 18.90
CA GLU A 14 -7.38 5.86 18.90
C GLU A 14 -7.15 4.95 17.68
N LEU A 15 -7.13 3.63 17.91
CA LEU A 15 -7.04 2.59 16.89
C LEU A 15 -8.35 1.84 16.80
N SER A 16 -9.12 2.05 15.73
CA SER A 16 -10.33 1.30 15.44
C SER A 16 -10.01 0.10 14.55
N LEU A 17 -10.44 -1.08 14.97
CA LEU A 17 -10.35 -2.32 14.19
C LEU A 17 -11.76 -2.68 13.70
N TYR A 18 -11.88 -2.97 12.42
CA TYR A 18 -13.13 -3.46 11.83
C TYR A 18 -12.88 -4.71 10.98
N ASP A 19 -13.75 -5.68 11.14
CA ASP A 19 -13.87 -6.85 10.27
C ASP A 19 -15.33 -7.35 10.33
N ILE A 20 -15.78 -8.09 9.31
CA ILE A 20 -17.07 -8.80 9.38
C ILE A 20 -17.07 -9.90 10.44
N ALA A 21 -15.88 -10.40 10.81
CA ALA A 21 -15.71 -11.49 11.75
C ALA A 21 -16.06 -11.06 13.19
N PRO A 22 -16.89 -11.83 13.93
CA PRO A 22 -17.33 -11.49 15.27
C PRO A 22 -16.21 -11.52 16.32
N VAL A 23 -15.03 -12.02 15.98
CA VAL A 23 -13.87 -12.06 16.87
C VAL A 23 -13.18 -10.70 17.05
N THR A 24 -13.45 -9.73 16.17
CA THR A 24 -12.73 -8.45 16.12
C THR A 24 -12.81 -7.63 17.42
N PRO A 25 -13.95 -7.51 18.12
CA PRO A 25 -14.00 -6.87 19.43
C PRO A 25 -13.11 -7.56 20.47
N GLY A 26 -13.00 -8.89 20.43
CA GLY A 26 -12.11 -9.67 21.31
C GLY A 26 -10.63 -9.38 21.03
N VAL A 27 -10.25 -9.26 19.75
CA VAL A 27 -8.88 -8.85 19.35
C VAL A 27 -8.56 -7.45 19.85
N ALA A 28 -9.51 -6.51 19.79
CA ALA A 28 -9.33 -5.16 20.31
C ALA A 28 -9.19 -5.15 21.83
N ALA A 29 -9.97 -5.98 22.57
CA ALA A 29 -9.85 -6.14 24.01
C ALA A 29 -8.46 -6.67 24.40
N ASP A 30 -7.95 -7.71 23.72
CA ASP A 30 -6.61 -8.27 23.95
C ASP A 30 -5.51 -7.21 23.71
N LEU A 31 -5.58 -6.48 22.59
CA LEU A 31 -4.66 -5.39 22.31
C LEU A 31 -4.74 -4.26 23.36
N SER A 32 -5.90 -4.00 23.94
CA SER A 32 -6.09 -2.96 24.95
C SER A 32 -5.32 -3.24 26.26
N HIS A 33 -4.98 -4.50 26.53
CA HIS A 33 -4.16 -4.90 27.67
C HIS A 33 -2.67 -4.53 27.54
N ILE A 34 -2.22 -4.15 26.34
CA ILE A 34 -0.84 -3.70 26.14
C ILE A 34 -0.69 -2.29 26.72
N PRO A 35 0.29 -2.04 27.62
CA PRO A 35 0.41 -0.79 28.38
C PRO A 35 0.97 0.35 27.52
N THR A 36 0.18 0.88 26.62
CA THR A 36 0.46 2.10 25.85
C THR A 36 -0.73 3.04 25.90
N ASP A 37 -0.50 4.34 25.65
CA ASP A 37 -1.52 5.39 25.67
C ASP A 37 -2.42 5.40 24.43
N VAL A 38 -2.42 4.32 23.63
CA VAL A 38 -3.26 4.15 22.46
C VAL A 38 -4.54 3.41 22.83
N LYS A 39 -5.68 4.03 22.62
CA LYS A 39 -6.98 3.40 22.83
C LYS A 39 -7.31 2.48 21.66
N VAL A 40 -7.83 1.28 21.95
CA VAL A 40 -8.23 0.33 20.89
C VAL A 40 -9.71 0.04 21.00
N LYS A 41 -10.42 0.11 19.87
CA LYS A 41 -11.83 -0.24 19.73
C LYS A 41 -11.98 -1.29 18.64
N GLY A 42 -12.86 -2.26 18.85
CA GLY A 42 -13.18 -3.31 17.88
C GLY A 42 -14.64 -3.25 17.45
N PHE A 43 -14.84 -3.35 16.15
CA PHE A 43 -16.15 -3.34 15.51
C PHE A 43 -16.27 -4.55 14.61
N CYS A 44 -17.47 -5.12 14.50
CA CYS A 44 -17.74 -6.26 13.63
C CYS A 44 -19.14 -6.15 13.00
N GLY A 45 -19.41 -7.01 12.02
CA GLY A 45 -20.68 -7.06 11.33
C GLY A 45 -20.65 -6.36 9.96
N GLU A 46 -21.82 -6.10 9.37
CA GLU A 46 -21.91 -5.64 7.98
C GLU A 46 -21.64 -4.14 7.79
N ASP A 47 -21.82 -3.33 8.83
CA ASP A 47 -21.66 -1.89 8.74
C ASP A 47 -20.36 -1.40 9.39
N PRO A 48 -19.36 -0.93 8.60
CA PRO A 48 -18.11 -0.38 9.12
C PRO A 48 -18.24 1.07 9.64
N SER A 49 -19.36 1.74 9.42
CA SER A 49 -19.53 3.17 9.70
C SER A 49 -19.16 3.56 11.13
N PRO A 50 -19.51 2.79 12.19
CA PRO A 50 -19.12 3.13 13.55
C PRO A 50 -17.58 3.12 13.79
N ALA A 51 -16.84 2.34 13.00
CA ALA A 51 -15.37 2.31 13.08
C ALA A 51 -14.72 3.48 12.30
N LEU A 52 -15.43 4.06 11.35
CA LEU A 52 -14.92 5.07 10.42
C LEU A 52 -15.17 6.51 10.89
N VAL A 53 -16.21 6.74 11.70
CA VAL A 53 -16.55 8.10 12.17
C VAL A 53 -15.38 8.74 12.89
N GLY A 54 -14.94 9.91 12.40
CA GLY A 54 -13.83 10.66 12.97
C GLY A 54 -12.44 10.12 12.65
N ALA A 55 -12.33 9.14 11.75
CA ALA A 55 -11.03 8.63 11.34
C ALA A 55 -10.23 9.66 10.52
N ASP A 56 -8.97 9.88 10.89
CA ASP A 56 -8.01 10.70 10.14
C ASP A 56 -7.29 9.87 9.07
N VAL A 57 -7.06 8.59 9.34
CA VAL A 57 -6.39 7.64 8.44
C VAL A 57 -7.16 6.33 8.42
N VAL A 58 -7.44 5.81 7.22
CA VAL A 58 -8.07 4.50 7.02
C VAL A 58 -7.14 3.63 6.18
N LEU A 59 -6.80 2.44 6.69
CA LEU A 59 -6.03 1.44 5.96
C LEU A 59 -6.95 0.27 5.60
N ILE A 60 -7.24 0.08 4.32
CA ILE A 60 -8.12 -0.97 3.82
C ILE A 60 -7.28 -2.18 3.42
N SER A 61 -7.29 -3.20 4.28
CA SER A 61 -6.61 -4.48 4.04
C SER A 61 -7.59 -5.66 3.90
N ALA A 62 -8.89 -5.35 3.85
CA ALA A 62 -9.95 -6.32 3.67
C ALA A 62 -9.88 -6.98 2.29
N GLY A 63 -10.22 -8.24 2.22
CA GLY A 63 -10.22 -9.00 0.98
C GLY A 63 -9.96 -10.49 1.24
N VAL A 64 -10.10 -11.28 0.20
CA VAL A 64 -9.78 -12.71 0.27
C VAL A 64 -8.40 -12.97 -0.34
N ALA A 65 -7.64 -13.87 0.29
CA ALA A 65 -6.42 -14.39 -0.30
C ALA A 65 -6.76 -15.39 -1.40
N ARG A 66 -5.91 -15.48 -2.42
CA ARG A 66 -6.07 -16.46 -3.50
C ARG A 66 -6.08 -17.87 -2.92
N LYS A 67 -7.13 -18.62 -3.21
CA LYS A 67 -7.25 -20.05 -2.85
C LYS A 67 -6.89 -20.93 -4.03
N PRO A 68 -6.45 -22.18 -3.80
CA PRO A 68 -6.28 -23.15 -4.87
C PRO A 68 -7.59 -23.30 -5.69
N GLY A 69 -7.46 -23.29 -7.02
CA GLY A 69 -8.61 -23.37 -7.94
C GLY A 69 -9.29 -22.03 -8.25
N MET A 70 -8.94 -20.96 -7.57
CA MET A 70 -9.45 -19.61 -7.83
C MET A 70 -8.65 -18.97 -8.97
N ASP A 71 -9.30 -18.47 -10.00
CA ASP A 71 -8.63 -17.72 -11.05
C ASP A 71 -8.41 -16.24 -10.63
N ARG A 72 -7.71 -15.49 -11.47
CA ARG A 72 -7.41 -14.08 -11.18
C ARG A 72 -8.66 -13.20 -11.30
N SER A 73 -9.58 -13.55 -12.15
CA SER A 73 -10.83 -12.85 -12.40
C SER A 73 -11.78 -12.99 -11.21
N ASP A 74 -11.90 -14.22 -10.64
CA ASP A 74 -12.69 -14.46 -9.44
C ASP A 74 -12.18 -13.64 -8.25
N LEU A 75 -10.85 -13.70 -8.02
CA LEU A 75 -10.21 -12.94 -6.96
C LEU A 75 -10.42 -11.43 -7.12
N PHE A 76 -10.26 -10.93 -8.35
CA PHE A 76 -10.49 -9.53 -8.68
C PHE A 76 -11.92 -9.11 -8.34
N ASN A 77 -12.92 -9.83 -8.84
CA ASN A 77 -14.33 -9.45 -8.66
C ASN A 77 -14.73 -9.38 -7.18
N ILE A 78 -14.27 -10.34 -6.36
CA ILE A 78 -14.54 -10.34 -4.93
C ILE A 78 -13.89 -9.13 -4.25
N ASN A 79 -12.60 -8.93 -4.45
CA ASN A 79 -11.86 -7.86 -3.79
C ASN A 79 -12.28 -6.47 -4.28
N ALA A 80 -12.60 -6.31 -5.56
CA ALA A 80 -13.13 -5.09 -6.15
C ALA A 80 -14.45 -4.68 -5.48
N GLY A 81 -15.37 -5.64 -5.30
CA GLY A 81 -16.64 -5.41 -4.60
C GLY A 81 -16.46 -4.99 -3.14
N ILE A 82 -15.53 -5.65 -2.42
CA ILE A 82 -15.20 -5.31 -1.03
C ILE A 82 -14.64 -3.89 -0.93
N VAL A 83 -13.66 -3.54 -1.76
CA VAL A 83 -13.04 -2.20 -1.75
C VAL A 83 -14.08 -1.13 -2.11
N LYS A 84 -14.89 -1.36 -3.16
CA LYS A 84 -15.96 -0.44 -3.53
C LYS A 84 -16.87 -0.14 -2.35
N ASN A 85 -17.41 -1.18 -1.69
CA ASN A 85 -18.32 -1.02 -0.55
C ASN A 85 -17.65 -0.26 0.61
N LEU A 86 -16.43 -0.62 1.01
CA LEU A 86 -15.72 0.04 2.11
C LEU A 86 -15.40 1.51 1.79
N VAL A 87 -15.03 1.82 0.55
CA VAL A 87 -14.77 3.21 0.13
C VAL A 87 -16.05 4.05 0.06
N GLU A 88 -17.18 3.47 -0.35
CA GLU A 88 -18.50 4.13 -0.25
C GLU A 88 -18.82 4.51 1.20
N LYS A 89 -18.52 3.64 2.17
CA LYS A 89 -18.68 3.92 3.59
C LYS A 89 -17.70 4.97 4.11
N CYS A 90 -16.44 4.95 3.64
CA CYS A 90 -15.47 6.01 3.94
C CYS A 90 -15.96 7.36 3.42
N ALA A 91 -16.45 7.43 2.19
CA ALA A 91 -16.99 8.66 1.61
C ALA A 91 -18.13 9.27 2.44
N ALA A 92 -18.98 8.42 3.03
CA ALA A 92 -20.09 8.86 3.87
C ALA A 92 -19.67 9.22 5.30
N SER A 93 -18.72 8.50 5.91
CA SER A 93 -18.43 8.56 7.35
C SER A 93 -17.19 9.37 7.70
N CYS A 94 -16.18 9.39 6.80
CA CYS A 94 -14.91 10.09 7.02
C CYS A 94 -14.34 10.68 5.70
N PRO A 95 -15.07 11.58 5.01
CA PRO A 95 -14.70 12.05 3.66
C PRO A 95 -13.37 12.81 3.60
N GLN A 96 -12.83 13.21 4.76
CA GLN A 96 -11.55 13.92 4.85
C GLN A 96 -10.38 13.01 5.25
N ALA A 97 -10.62 11.72 5.51
CA ALA A 97 -9.59 10.79 5.90
C ALA A 97 -8.56 10.56 4.78
N LEU A 98 -7.32 10.27 5.16
CA LEU A 98 -6.32 9.71 4.27
C LEU A 98 -6.58 8.21 4.11
N ILE A 99 -6.80 7.74 2.88
CA ILE A 99 -7.19 6.37 2.60
C ILE A 99 -6.04 5.62 1.94
N GLY A 100 -5.50 4.61 2.62
CA GLY A 100 -4.47 3.70 2.10
C GLY A 100 -5.08 2.35 1.71
N ILE A 101 -5.04 2.03 0.43
CA ILE A 101 -5.51 0.75 -0.11
C ILE A 101 -4.37 -0.27 -0.10
N ILE A 102 -4.59 -1.37 0.61
CA ILE A 102 -3.66 -2.52 0.70
C ILE A 102 -4.22 -3.71 -0.09
N THR A 103 -5.53 -3.75 -0.24
CA THR A 103 -6.25 -4.85 -0.91
C THR A 103 -5.82 -5.03 -2.35
N ASN A 104 -5.34 -6.22 -2.69
CA ASN A 104 -4.91 -6.58 -4.04
C ASN A 104 -6.10 -6.91 -4.97
N PRO A 105 -5.93 -6.63 -6.28
CA PRO A 105 -4.78 -6.02 -6.96
C PRO A 105 -4.74 -4.49 -6.82
N VAL A 106 -3.70 -3.96 -6.18
CA VAL A 106 -3.62 -2.52 -5.82
C VAL A 106 -3.72 -1.60 -7.02
N ASN A 107 -3.07 -1.93 -8.15
CA ASN A 107 -3.15 -1.12 -9.37
C ASN A 107 -4.60 -0.84 -9.80
N THR A 108 -5.48 -1.77 -9.55
CA THR A 108 -6.89 -1.73 -9.96
C THR A 108 -7.79 -1.21 -8.83
N THR A 109 -7.56 -1.65 -7.59
CA THR A 109 -8.42 -1.27 -6.45
C THR A 109 -8.30 0.20 -6.08
N VAL A 110 -7.15 0.83 -6.30
CA VAL A 110 -6.99 2.29 -6.14
C VAL A 110 -7.81 3.06 -7.18
N ALA A 111 -7.83 2.60 -8.43
CA ALA A 111 -8.66 3.20 -9.47
C ALA A 111 -10.16 3.05 -9.13
N ILE A 112 -10.59 1.89 -8.62
CA ILE A 112 -11.95 1.69 -8.10
C ILE A 112 -12.25 2.69 -7.00
N ALA A 113 -11.37 2.82 -6.00
CA ALA A 113 -11.56 3.74 -4.89
C ALA A 113 -11.69 5.20 -5.36
N ALA A 114 -10.86 5.62 -6.31
CA ALA A 114 -10.93 6.96 -6.90
C ALA A 114 -12.28 7.21 -7.58
N GLU A 115 -12.75 6.30 -8.41
CA GLU A 115 -14.04 6.45 -9.11
C GLU A 115 -15.24 6.45 -8.15
N VAL A 116 -15.19 5.65 -7.09
CA VAL A 116 -16.20 5.67 -6.01
C VAL A 116 -16.24 7.02 -5.32
N LEU A 117 -15.08 7.55 -4.92
CA LEU A 117 -14.98 8.86 -4.26
C LEU A 117 -15.39 10.01 -5.18
N LYS A 118 -15.07 9.93 -6.49
CA LYS A 118 -15.53 10.89 -7.51
C LYS A 118 -17.05 10.88 -7.63
N LYS A 119 -17.69 9.70 -7.71
CA LYS A 119 -19.16 9.58 -7.74
C LYS A 119 -19.83 10.13 -6.49
N ALA A 120 -19.17 9.99 -5.33
CA ALA A 120 -19.64 10.55 -4.06
C ALA A 120 -19.37 12.07 -3.92
N GLY A 121 -18.61 12.69 -4.84
CA GLY A 121 -18.29 14.12 -4.82
C GLY A 121 -17.28 14.53 -3.75
N VAL A 122 -16.49 13.59 -3.21
CA VAL A 122 -15.53 13.82 -2.12
C VAL A 122 -14.09 13.45 -2.49
N TYR A 123 -13.81 13.21 -3.77
CA TYR A 123 -12.48 12.83 -4.22
C TYR A 123 -11.47 13.97 -4.10
N ASP A 124 -10.41 13.72 -3.35
CA ASP A 124 -9.18 14.51 -3.34
C ASP A 124 -7.99 13.58 -3.61
N LYS A 125 -7.33 13.76 -4.76
CA LYS A 125 -6.20 12.93 -5.18
C LYS A 125 -5.03 12.90 -4.18
N ARG A 126 -4.94 13.90 -3.32
CA ARG A 126 -3.90 13.99 -2.28
C ARG A 126 -4.15 13.02 -1.12
N ARG A 127 -5.37 12.50 -0.99
CA ARG A 127 -5.83 11.71 0.16
C ARG A 127 -6.03 10.23 -0.14
N LEU A 128 -5.80 9.78 -1.36
CA LEU A 128 -5.93 8.39 -1.77
C LEU A 128 -4.56 7.81 -2.16
N PHE A 129 -4.23 6.66 -1.56
CA PHE A 129 -2.95 5.99 -1.71
C PHE A 129 -3.13 4.50 -1.98
N GLY A 130 -2.35 3.92 -2.87
CA GLY A 130 -2.05 2.50 -2.88
C GLY A 130 -0.77 2.26 -2.08
N VAL A 131 -0.82 1.34 -1.13
CA VAL A 131 0.30 1.03 -0.24
C VAL A 131 1.27 0.07 -0.91
N THR A 132 2.36 0.59 -1.44
CA THR A 132 3.42 -0.19 -2.12
C THR A 132 4.68 -0.37 -1.26
N THR A 133 4.63 0.04 -0.01
CA THR A 133 5.76 0.01 0.93
C THR A 133 6.36 -1.39 1.13
N LEU A 134 5.56 -2.45 0.89
CA LEU A 134 6.07 -3.82 0.97
C LEU A 134 7.16 -4.09 -0.08
N ASP A 135 7.03 -3.53 -1.28
CA ASP A 135 8.06 -3.68 -2.33
C ASP A 135 9.33 -2.92 -1.95
N VAL A 136 9.17 -1.75 -1.32
CA VAL A 136 10.29 -0.95 -0.79
C VAL A 136 11.08 -1.74 0.26
N ILE A 137 10.42 -2.26 1.31
CA ILE A 137 11.11 -3.00 2.38
C ILE A 137 11.73 -4.32 1.89
N ARG A 138 11.15 -4.96 0.88
CA ARG A 138 11.75 -6.11 0.20
C ARG A 138 13.01 -5.71 -0.56
N GLY A 139 12.94 -4.63 -1.32
CA GLY A 139 14.10 -4.07 -2.02
C GLY A 139 15.22 -3.73 -1.04
N GLU A 140 14.91 -3.01 0.04
CA GLU A 140 15.87 -2.66 1.09
C GLU A 140 16.52 -3.92 1.70
N THR A 141 15.72 -4.93 2.06
CA THR A 141 16.21 -6.18 2.66
C THR A 141 17.06 -6.99 1.70
N PHE A 142 16.57 -7.25 0.49
CA PHE A 142 17.27 -8.11 -0.47
C PHE A 142 18.58 -7.50 -0.96
N VAL A 143 18.59 -6.18 -1.15
CA VAL A 143 19.84 -5.47 -1.53
C VAL A 143 20.83 -5.47 -0.38
N ALA A 144 20.38 -5.21 0.87
CA ALA A 144 21.26 -5.25 2.03
C ALA A 144 21.93 -6.62 2.18
N GLU A 145 21.15 -7.70 2.07
CA GLU A 145 21.66 -9.07 2.13
C GLU A 145 22.65 -9.37 1.00
N ALA A 146 22.28 -9.05 -0.25
CA ALA A 146 23.10 -9.39 -1.43
C ALA A 146 24.42 -8.62 -1.49
N LYS A 147 24.46 -7.39 -0.98
CA LYS A 147 25.63 -6.50 -1.04
C LYS A 147 26.35 -6.35 0.29
N GLY A 148 25.89 -7.02 1.37
CA GLY A 148 26.50 -6.93 2.70
C GLY A 148 26.44 -5.52 3.29
N LEU A 149 25.37 -4.78 3.02
CA LEU A 149 25.20 -3.39 3.44
C LEU A 149 24.37 -3.28 4.73
N ASN A 150 24.55 -2.17 5.45
CA ASN A 150 23.74 -1.91 6.64
C ASN A 150 22.32 -1.52 6.23
N ILE A 151 21.35 -2.33 6.61
CA ILE A 151 19.92 -2.15 6.30
C ILE A 151 19.38 -0.77 6.73
N ASP A 152 19.85 -0.22 7.84
CA ASP A 152 19.39 1.08 8.34
C ASP A 152 19.76 2.26 7.45
N LYS A 153 20.79 2.06 6.60
CA LYS A 153 21.32 3.07 5.68
C LYS A 153 20.82 2.93 4.25
N ILE A 154 20.16 1.80 3.93
CA ILE A 154 19.66 1.57 2.57
C ILE A 154 18.30 2.21 2.40
N ARG A 155 18.12 2.85 1.24
CA ARG A 155 16.83 3.32 0.75
C ARG A 155 16.70 2.89 -0.69
N VAL A 156 15.60 2.21 -1.00
CA VAL A 156 15.27 1.73 -2.35
C VAL A 156 13.97 2.36 -2.79
N ASN A 157 14.04 3.29 -3.72
CA ASN A 157 12.83 3.78 -4.37
C ASN A 157 12.27 2.67 -5.27
N VAL A 158 10.98 2.41 -5.15
CA VAL A 158 10.27 1.49 -6.03
C VAL A 158 9.14 2.26 -6.70
N ILE A 159 9.16 2.28 -8.02
CA ILE A 159 8.23 3.05 -8.84
C ILE A 159 7.37 2.15 -9.73
N GLY A 160 6.36 2.72 -10.38
CA GLY A 160 5.47 2.02 -11.31
C GLY A 160 4.14 1.62 -10.69
N GLY A 161 3.95 0.33 -10.44
CA GLY A 161 2.77 -0.25 -9.83
C GLY A 161 3.11 -1.24 -8.72
N HIS A 162 2.15 -2.17 -8.43
CA HIS A 162 2.28 -3.16 -7.36
C HIS A 162 1.93 -4.59 -7.85
N SER A 163 2.16 -4.91 -9.09
CA SER A 163 1.92 -6.26 -9.63
C SER A 163 2.97 -6.67 -10.66
N GLY A 164 3.67 -7.77 -10.41
CA GLY A 164 4.60 -8.39 -11.36
C GLY A 164 5.55 -7.38 -12.00
N VAL A 165 5.52 -7.32 -13.32
CA VAL A 165 6.42 -6.44 -14.10
C VAL A 165 6.22 -4.94 -13.86
N THR A 166 5.11 -4.52 -13.24
CA THR A 166 4.88 -3.11 -12.93
C THR A 166 5.67 -2.61 -11.72
N ILE A 167 6.30 -3.49 -10.94
CA ILE A 167 7.17 -3.15 -9.82
C ILE A 167 8.58 -2.87 -10.34
N LEU A 168 9.04 -1.64 -10.23
CA LEU A 168 10.38 -1.25 -10.69
C LEU A 168 11.23 -0.65 -9.56
N PRO A 169 12.13 -1.42 -8.94
CA PRO A 169 13.09 -0.88 -7.98
C PRO A 169 14.21 -0.13 -8.71
N LEU A 170 14.55 1.05 -8.22
CA LEU A 170 15.61 1.90 -8.78
C LEU A 170 16.97 1.53 -8.16
N LEU A 171 17.52 0.40 -8.59
CA LEU A 171 18.75 -0.17 -8.07
C LEU A 171 19.98 0.67 -8.40
N SER A 172 19.96 1.40 -9.53
CA SER A 172 21.06 2.26 -9.97
C SER A 172 21.28 3.48 -9.07
N GLN A 173 20.31 3.80 -8.22
CA GLN A 173 20.34 4.98 -7.36
C GLN A 173 20.70 4.66 -5.90
N ILE A 174 20.99 3.39 -5.59
CA ILE A 174 21.29 3.00 -4.22
C ILE A 174 22.72 3.39 -3.86
N GLU A 175 22.83 4.27 -2.86
CA GLU A 175 24.13 4.71 -2.37
C GLU A 175 24.93 3.55 -1.79
N GLY A 176 26.18 3.42 -2.20
CA GLY A 176 27.08 2.35 -1.75
C GLY A 176 26.84 0.98 -2.38
N ALA A 177 25.92 0.85 -3.34
CA ALA A 177 25.70 -0.38 -4.10
C ALA A 177 25.96 -0.17 -5.60
N SER A 178 26.53 -1.18 -6.24
CA SER A 178 26.63 -1.26 -7.70
C SER A 178 26.10 -2.61 -8.18
N PHE A 179 25.51 -2.62 -9.37
CA PHE A 179 24.92 -3.80 -9.98
C PHE A 179 25.40 -3.93 -11.42
N THR A 180 25.81 -5.15 -11.83
CA THR A 180 25.89 -5.46 -13.26
C THR A 180 24.47 -5.50 -13.85
N ALA A 181 24.33 -5.54 -15.18
CA ALA A 181 23.04 -5.65 -15.84
C ALA A 181 22.30 -6.95 -15.41
N GLU A 182 23.04 -8.06 -15.31
CA GLU A 182 22.51 -9.36 -14.89
C GLU A 182 22.06 -9.34 -13.43
N GLU A 183 22.85 -8.74 -12.54
CA GLU A 183 22.48 -8.58 -11.12
C GLU A 183 21.25 -7.71 -10.96
N ALA A 184 21.15 -6.59 -11.67
CA ALA A 184 20.01 -5.69 -11.64
C ALA A 184 18.74 -6.40 -12.13
N ALA A 185 18.80 -7.13 -13.24
CA ALA A 185 17.71 -7.92 -13.76
C ALA A 185 17.26 -9.01 -12.78
N ALA A 186 18.19 -9.76 -12.20
CA ALA A 186 17.91 -10.82 -11.25
C ALA A 186 17.27 -10.28 -9.96
N MET A 187 17.81 -9.18 -9.41
CA MET A 187 17.28 -8.54 -8.20
C MET A 187 15.89 -7.95 -8.44
N THR A 188 15.69 -7.25 -9.55
CA THR A 188 14.37 -6.73 -9.94
C THR A 188 13.35 -7.85 -10.05
N LYS A 189 13.70 -8.94 -10.74
CA LYS A 189 12.83 -10.12 -10.87
C LYS A 189 12.49 -10.77 -9.52
N ARG A 190 13.46 -10.86 -8.60
CA ARG A 190 13.24 -11.37 -7.24
C ARG A 190 12.24 -10.49 -6.48
N ILE A 191 12.39 -9.16 -6.52
CA ILE A 191 11.48 -8.22 -5.86
C ILE A 191 10.07 -8.35 -6.44
N GLN A 192 9.93 -8.41 -7.77
CA GLN A 192 8.66 -8.61 -8.48
C GLN A 192 7.94 -9.91 -8.08
N ASN A 193 8.70 -10.98 -7.81
CA ASN A 193 8.17 -12.31 -7.48
C ASN A 193 8.15 -12.62 -5.98
N ALA A 194 8.58 -11.72 -5.12
CA ALA A 194 8.69 -11.96 -3.69
C ALA A 194 7.34 -12.32 -3.01
N GLY A 195 6.23 -11.90 -3.58
CA GLY A 195 4.90 -12.34 -3.14
C GLY A 195 4.65 -13.82 -3.40
N THR A 196 5.03 -14.31 -4.59
CA THR A 196 4.95 -15.72 -4.97
C THR A 196 5.85 -16.59 -4.10
N GLU A 197 7.09 -16.14 -3.85
CA GLU A 197 8.06 -16.80 -2.95
C GLU A 197 7.43 -17.10 -1.56
N VAL A 198 6.68 -16.12 -1.00
CA VAL A 198 6.00 -16.31 0.30
C VAL A 198 4.83 -17.29 0.19
N VAL A 199 4.02 -17.22 -0.88
CA VAL A 199 2.88 -18.14 -1.07
C VAL A 199 3.36 -19.59 -1.21
N GLU A 200 4.43 -19.81 -1.97
CA GLU A 200 5.05 -21.12 -2.15
C GLU A 200 5.64 -21.64 -0.84
N ALA A 201 6.41 -20.82 -0.12
CA ALA A 201 6.98 -21.18 1.17
C ALA A 201 5.93 -21.51 2.25
N LYS A 202 4.72 -20.93 2.14
CA LYS A 202 3.57 -21.23 3.00
C LYS A 202 2.75 -22.43 2.52
N ALA A 203 3.17 -23.13 1.49
CA ALA A 203 2.45 -24.27 0.90
C ALA A 203 0.96 -23.95 0.61
N GLY A 204 0.67 -22.75 0.12
CA GLY A 204 -0.70 -22.30 -0.16
C GLY A 204 -1.49 -21.80 1.06
N GLY A 205 -0.87 -21.74 2.25
CA GLY A 205 -1.49 -21.24 3.48
C GLY A 205 -1.64 -19.72 3.57
N GLY A 206 -1.67 -19.02 2.43
CA GLY A 206 -1.89 -17.57 2.33
C GLY A 206 -0.68 -16.80 1.81
N SER A 207 -0.84 -15.49 1.74
CA SER A 207 0.17 -14.54 1.24
C SER A 207 1.00 -13.92 2.37
N ALA A 208 1.81 -12.91 2.03
CA ALA A 208 2.56 -12.14 3.02
C ALA A 208 1.60 -11.40 3.97
N THR A 209 1.74 -11.66 5.27
CA THR A 209 0.92 -11.04 6.32
C THR A 209 1.78 -10.28 7.33
N LEU A 210 2.90 -10.85 7.76
CA LEU A 210 3.78 -10.25 8.76
C LEU A 210 4.55 -9.05 8.17
N SER A 211 5.23 -9.25 7.05
CA SER A 211 5.93 -8.19 6.35
C SER A 211 4.97 -7.13 5.79
N MET A 212 3.77 -7.53 5.32
CA MET A 212 2.74 -6.57 4.93
C MET A 212 2.25 -5.74 6.13
N GLY A 213 2.06 -6.37 7.29
CA GLY A 213 1.72 -5.67 8.53
C GLY A 213 2.77 -4.63 8.92
N GLN A 214 4.07 -4.96 8.75
CA GLN A 214 5.17 -4.02 8.98
C GLN A 214 5.16 -2.87 7.96
N ALA A 215 4.99 -3.16 6.67
CA ALA A 215 4.93 -2.17 5.62
C ALA A 215 3.76 -1.19 5.80
N ALA A 216 2.57 -1.71 6.07
CA ALA A 216 1.38 -0.91 6.32
C ALA A 216 1.50 -0.06 7.60
N CYS A 217 2.15 -0.59 8.65
CA CYS A 217 2.46 0.16 9.86
C CYS A 217 3.41 1.33 9.55
N ARG A 218 4.51 1.09 8.81
CA ARG A 218 5.44 2.14 8.38
C ARG A 218 4.69 3.23 7.62
N PHE A 219 3.93 2.86 6.60
CA PHE A 219 3.19 3.81 5.77
C PHE A 219 2.15 4.61 6.57
N GLY A 220 1.35 3.92 7.41
CA GLY A 220 0.35 4.57 8.26
C GLY A 220 0.96 5.56 9.24
N LEU A 221 2.09 5.23 9.85
CA LEU A 221 2.82 6.15 10.72
C LEU A 221 3.38 7.35 9.94
N SER A 222 3.84 7.16 8.71
CA SER A 222 4.29 8.26 7.84
C SER A 222 3.13 9.19 7.47
N LEU A 223 1.92 8.66 7.21
CA LEU A 223 0.73 9.50 7.01
C LEU A 223 0.42 10.34 8.25
N ILE A 224 0.48 9.74 9.45
CA ILE A 224 0.21 10.43 10.72
C ILE A 224 1.25 11.53 10.98
N LYS A 225 2.54 11.26 10.74
CA LYS A 225 3.60 12.27 10.84
C LYS A 225 3.35 13.45 9.91
N GLY A 226 2.95 13.19 8.66
CA GLY A 226 2.55 14.23 7.72
C GLY A 226 1.37 15.06 8.26
N LEU A 227 0.30 14.42 8.73
CA LEU A 227 -0.85 15.09 9.35
C LEU A 227 -0.44 15.98 10.56
N GLN A 228 0.54 15.54 11.34
CA GLN A 228 1.10 16.29 12.48
C GLN A 228 2.01 17.45 12.04
N GLY A 229 2.32 17.56 10.74
CA GLY A 229 3.16 18.59 10.18
C GLY A 229 4.67 18.33 10.33
N GLU A 230 5.08 17.08 10.53
CA GLU A 230 6.49 16.70 10.49
C GLU A 230 7.04 16.96 9.07
N ALA A 231 8.18 17.61 8.98
CA ALA A 231 8.80 17.95 7.71
C ALA A 231 9.54 16.77 7.10
N ASN A 232 9.64 16.74 5.76
CA ASN A 232 10.43 15.76 5.01
C ASN A 232 10.00 14.31 5.22
N VAL A 233 8.71 14.06 5.41
CA VAL A 233 8.14 12.72 5.45
C VAL A 233 7.96 12.24 4.02
N ILE A 234 8.85 11.35 3.57
CA ILE A 234 8.86 10.85 2.19
C ILE A 234 8.63 9.34 2.20
N GLU A 235 7.69 8.88 1.37
CA GLU A 235 7.43 7.45 1.10
C GLU A 235 7.20 7.25 -0.40
N CYS A 236 7.49 6.04 -0.91
CA CYS A 236 6.97 5.63 -2.20
C CYS A 236 5.52 5.18 -2.02
N ALA A 237 4.61 5.73 -2.81
CA ALA A 237 3.20 5.39 -2.78
C ALA A 237 2.59 5.44 -4.19
N TYR A 238 1.60 4.60 -4.43
CA TYR A 238 0.83 4.58 -5.66
C TYR A 238 -0.29 5.63 -5.57
N VAL A 239 -0.13 6.71 -6.31
CA VAL A 239 -0.99 7.90 -6.22
C VAL A 239 -1.40 8.39 -7.62
N GLU A 240 -2.47 9.20 -7.70
CA GLU A 240 -2.77 9.93 -8.92
C GLU A 240 -1.73 11.04 -9.13
N GLY A 241 -0.94 10.89 -10.18
CA GLY A 241 0.13 11.80 -10.55
C GLY A 241 -0.31 12.90 -11.53
N ASN A 242 0.64 13.38 -12.32
CA ASN A 242 0.42 14.36 -13.38
C ASN A 242 -0.06 13.73 -14.71
N GLY A 243 -0.16 12.39 -14.77
CA GLY A 243 -0.56 11.66 -15.97
C GLY A 243 0.56 11.41 -16.98
N GLU A 244 1.81 11.77 -16.67
CA GLU A 244 2.95 11.61 -17.59
C GLU A 244 3.13 10.16 -18.04
N HIS A 245 3.06 9.21 -17.10
CA HIS A 245 3.21 7.77 -17.38
C HIS A 245 1.87 7.06 -17.43
N ALA A 246 1.09 7.24 -16.37
CA ALA A 246 -0.26 6.71 -16.21
C ALA A 246 -1.03 7.58 -15.21
N THR A 247 -2.36 7.43 -15.15
CA THR A 247 -3.20 8.18 -14.19
C THR A 247 -2.75 7.95 -12.74
N PHE A 248 -2.48 6.70 -12.39
CA PHE A 248 -1.90 6.31 -11.10
C PHE A 248 -0.51 5.72 -11.34
N PHE A 249 0.42 6.08 -10.46
CA PHE A 249 1.81 5.66 -10.56
C PHE A 249 2.46 5.66 -9.17
N ALA A 250 3.20 4.60 -8.84
CA ALA A 250 3.98 4.55 -7.62
C ALA A 250 5.26 5.35 -7.79
N GLN A 251 5.53 6.25 -6.88
CA GLN A 251 6.70 7.13 -6.91
C GLN A 251 6.93 7.77 -5.53
N PRO A 252 8.11 8.36 -5.28
CA PRO A 252 8.35 9.11 -4.07
C PRO A 252 7.38 10.31 -3.97
N VAL A 253 6.75 10.45 -2.80
CA VAL A 253 5.85 11.56 -2.49
C VAL A 253 6.24 12.18 -1.15
N LEU A 254 6.15 13.50 -1.07
CA LEU A 254 6.22 14.24 0.19
C LEU A 254 4.83 14.24 0.82
N LEU A 255 4.77 13.76 2.05
CA LEU A 255 3.54 13.70 2.84
C LEU A 255 3.45 14.88 3.79
N GLY A 256 2.27 15.43 3.94
CA GLY A 256 2.01 16.54 4.85
C GLY A 256 0.56 16.58 5.34
N LYS A 257 0.12 17.73 5.83
CA LYS A 257 -1.17 17.88 6.52
C LYS A 257 -2.40 17.53 5.68
N ASN A 258 -2.29 17.57 4.36
CA ASN A 258 -3.40 17.26 3.47
C ASN A 258 -3.21 15.92 2.72
N GLY A 259 -2.22 15.11 3.11
CA GLY A 259 -1.81 13.92 2.39
C GLY A 259 -0.62 14.20 1.49
N VAL A 260 -0.71 13.94 0.17
CA VAL A 260 0.37 14.27 -0.78
C VAL A 260 0.51 15.79 -0.91
N GLU A 261 1.63 16.34 -0.48
CA GLU A 261 1.97 17.74 -0.72
C GLU A 261 2.65 17.94 -2.07
N SER A 262 3.55 17.03 -2.42
CA SER A 262 4.18 17.02 -3.73
C SER A 262 4.58 15.62 -4.15
N VAL A 263 4.52 15.38 -5.44
CA VAL A 263 5.15 14.26 -6.11
C VAL A 263 6.59 14.65 -6.38
N LEU A 264 7.52 13.79 -5.96
CA LEU A 264 8.95 14.07 -6.07
C LEU A 264 9.51 13.44 -7.33
N ASP A 265 10.56 14.06 -7.86
CA ASP A 265 11.35 13.46 -8.93
C ASP A 265 12.06 12.20 -8.40
N TYR A 266 11.94 11.11 -9.11
CA TYR A 266 12.62 9.85 -8.77
C TYR A 266 14.03 9.75 -9.39
N GLY A 267 14.49 10.79 -10.08
CA GLY A 267 15.84 10.88 -10.63
C GLY A 267 16.04 10.19 -11.97
N LYS A 268 17.30 10.09 -12.39
CA LYS A 268 17.68 9.52 -13.69
C LYS A 268 17.66 8.00 -13.64
N LEU A 269 17.00 7.38 -14.60
CA LEU A 269 16.97 5.93 -14.78
C LEU A 269 18.21 5.44 -15.52
N SER A 270 18.69 4.26 -15.15
CA SER A 270 19.64 3.51 -15.98
C SER A 270 18.96 3.00 -17.26
N ALA A 271 19.74 2.52 -18.22
CA ALA A 271 19.18 1.97 -19.46
C ALA A 271 18.21 0.80 -19.20
N PHE A 272 18.59 -0.11 -18.28
CA PHE A 272 17.72 -1.22 -17.86
C PHE A 272 16.43 -0.76 -17.19
N GLU A 273 16.49 0.23 -16.32
CA GLU A 273 15.32 0.77 -15.63
C GLU A 273 14.39 1.50 -16.62
N GLN A 274 14.95 2.22 -17.59
CA GLN A 274 14.16 2.89 -18.64
C GLN A 274 13.43 1.86 -19.51
N GLU A 275 14.10 0.82 -19.98
CA GLU A 275 13.47 -0.26 -20.76
C GLU A 275 12.37 -0.96 -19.95
N SER A 276 12.62 -1.23 -18.66
CA SER A 276 11.64 -1.81 -17.75
C SER A 276 10.44 -0.88 -17.56
N MET A 277 10.68 0.43 -17.40
CA MET A 277 9.63 1.45 -17.34
C MET A 277 8.75 1.41 -18.58
N ASP A 278 9.33 1.48 -19.75
CA ASP A 278 8.61 1.54 -21.03
C ASP A 278 7.76 0.27 -21.24
N SER A 279 8.29 -0.88 -20.89
CA SER A 279 7.62 -2.18 -21.06
C SER A 279 6.44 -2.39 -20.10
N MET A 280 6.47 -1.82 -18.89
CA MET A 280 5.40 -2.01 -17.90
C MET A 280 4.16 -1.15 -18.11
N LEU A 281 4.30 -0.01 -18.82
CA LEU A 281 3.25 1.01 -18.86
C LEU A 281 1.94 0.49 -19.50
N ALA A 282 2.02 -0.36 -20.50
CA ALA A 282 0.83 -0.94 -21.11
C ALA A 282 0.02 -1.78 -20.12
N THR A 283 0.71 -2.63 -19.34
CA THR A 283 0.09 -3.46 -18.30
C THR A 283 -0.51 -2.58 -17.19
N LEU A 284 0.24 -1.58 -16.72
CA LEU A 284 -0.23 -0.68 -15.67
C LEU A 284 -1.48 0.08 -16.09
N LYS A 285 -1.52 0.62 -17.32
CA LYS A 285 -2.69 1.32 -17.86
C LYS A 285 -3.90 0.40 -18.01
N ALA A 286 -3.70 -0.86 -18.40
CA ALA A 286 -4.77 -1.84 -18.48
C ALA A 286 -5.35 -2.17 -17.09
N ASP A 287 -4.50 -2.36 -16.07
CA ASP A 287 -4.92 -2.58 -14.69
C ASP A 287 -5.76 -1.41 -14.16
N ILE A 288 -5.35 -0.16 -14.43
CA ILE A 288 -6.09 1.05 -14.04
C ILE A 288 -7.44 1.08 -14.75
N GLN A 289 -7.47 0.84 -16.05
CA GLN A 289 -8.70 0.88 -16.84
C GLN A 289 -9.71 -0.17 -16.38
N LEU A 290 -9.24 -1.36 -16.02
CA LEU A 290 -10.08 -2.41 -15.44
C LEU A 290 -10.80 -1.92 -14.17
N GLY A 291 -10.12 -1.17 -13.31
CA GLY A 291 -10.70 -0.59 -12.10
C GLY A 291 -11.73 0.50 -12.41
N VAL A 292 -11.43 1.37 -13.35
CA VAL A 292 -12.35 2.43 -13.80
C VAL A 292 -13.63 1.81 -14.38
N ASP A 293 -13.50 0.78 -15.21
CA ASP A 293 -14.65 0.13 -15.87
C ASP A 293 -15.53 -0.64 -14.89
N PHE A 294 -14.96 -1.17 -13.80
CA PHE A 294 -15.71 -1.87 -12.76
C PHE A 294 -16.73 -0.97 -12.04
N VAL A 295 -16.49 0.33 -11.98
CA VAL A 295 -17.35 1.29 -11.24
C VAL A 295 -18.35 2.00 -12.17
N LYS A 296 -18.14 1.96 -13.50
CA LYS A 296 -19.08 2.55 -14.47
C LYS A 296 -20.45 1.88 -14.40
#